data_4c711988a9f8675943a85f6f15aca2d8
#
_entry.id   4c711988a9f8675943a85f6f15aca2d8
#
_cell.length_a   1.000
_cell.length_b   1.000
_cell.length_c   1.000
_cell.angle_alpha   90.00
_cell.angle_beta   90.00
_cell.angle_gamma   90.00
#
_symmetry.space_group_name_H-M   'P 1'
#
loop_
_entity.id
_entity.type
_entity.pdbx_description
1 polymer ?
#
loop_
_entity_poly.entity_id
_entity_poly.type
_entity_poly.pdbx_seq_one_letter_code
_entity_poly.pdbx_strand_id
1 'polypeptide(L)'
;IHKVSDDTLVGTSPEITRHFIELRGIGIIDVKTLYGVESVRETQSIDLVIKLEEWDKDKEYDRLGLNEEYTEFLGNKVTCHSIPIRPGRNLAIIVESAAVNHRQKKMGYNAAQELYRRVQESISRNKK
;
A
#
# COMPACT_ATOMS: atom_id res chain seq x y z
N ILE A 1 -14.29 -7.45 -6.01
CA ILE A 1 -14.20 -5.99 -6.23
C ILE A 1 -15.45 -5.54 -6.98
N HIS A 2 -16.09 -4.51 -6.48
CA HIS A 2 -17.29 -3.92 -7.08
C HIS A 2 -17.04 -2.46 -7.42
N LYS A 3 -17.65 -1.99 -8.50
CA LYS A 3 -17.65 -0.58 -8.86
C LYS A 3 -18.95 0.07 -8.34
N VAL A 4 -18.83 0.97 -7.38
CA VAL A 4 -19.98 1.64 -6.76
C VAL A 4 -20.34 2.93 -7.52
N SER A 5 -19.33 3.62 -8.07
CA SER A 5 -19.49 4.80 -8.91
C SER A 5 -18.34 4.86 -9.92
N ASP A 6 -18.34 5.87 -10.79
CA ASP A 6 -17.33 5.98 -11.85
C ASP A 6 -15.90 6.05 -11.33
N ASP A 7 -15.70 6.47 -10.08
CA ASP A 7 -14.39 6.69 -9.47
C ASP A 7 -14.18 5.92 -8.15
N THR A 8 -15.13 5.06 -7.76
CA THR A 8 -15.06 4.36 -6.47
C THR A 8 -15.17 2.85 -6.64
N LEU A 9 -14.11 2.15 -6.23
CA LEU A 9 -14.06 0.70 -6.14
C LEU A 9 -14.19 0.26 -4.69
N VAL A 10 -14.92 -0.83 -4.47
CA VAL A 10 -15.12 -1.41 -3.14
C VAL A 10 -14.69 -2.86 -3.14
N GLY A 11 -13.90 -3.24 -2.15
CA GLY A 11 -13.53 -4.62 -1.88
C GLY A 11 -14.46 -5.24 -0.85
N THR A 12 -14.85 -6.47 -1.07
CA THR A 12 -15.72 -7.24 -0.16
C THR A 12 -15.11 -8.61 0.09
N SER A 13 -15.08 -9.04 1.35
CA SER A 13 -14.61 -10.37 1.69
C SER A 13 -15.66 -11.44 1.35
N PRO A 14 -15.26 -12.62 0.84
CA PRO A 14 -16.18 -13.72 0.61
C PRO A 14 -16.83 -14.20 1.91
N GLU A 15 -18.11 -14.49 1.89
CA GLU A 15 -18.86 -14.88 3.09
C GLU A 15 -18.28 -16.12 3.78
N ILE A 16 -17.90 -17.13 3.00
CA ILE A 16 -17.39 -18.41 3.54
C ILE A 16 -16.07 -18.24 4.30
N THR A 17 -15.17 -17.39 3.79
CA THR A 17 -13.82 -17.21 4.36
C THR A 17 -13.69 -15.92 5.15
N ARG A 18 -14.79 -15.20 5.32
CA ARG A 18 -14.79 -13.89 5.98
C ARG A 18 -14.19 -13.96 7.39
N HIS A 19 -13.21 -13.08 7.62
CA HIS A 19 -12.48 -12.93 8.88
C HIS A 19 -11.47 -14.04 9.20
N PHE A 20 -11.34 -15.04 8.33
CA PHE A 20 -10.33 -16.09 8.49
C PHE A 20 -9.06 -15.76 7.72
N ILE A 21 -7.92 -16.03 8.31
CA ILE A 21 -6.62 -15.96 7.62
C ILE A 21 -5.82 -17.21 7.91
N GLU A 22 -4.97 -17.58 6.97
CA GLU A 22 -4.04 -18.68 7.11
C GLU A 22 -2.65 -18.13 7.45
N LEU A 23 -2.09 -18.60 8.56
CA LEU A 23 -0.73 -18.29 8.96
C LEU A 23 0.11 -19.57 8.95
N ARG A 24 1.12 -19.61 8.12
CA ARG A 24 2.01 -20.75 8.04
C ARG A 24 2.69 -20.98 9.39
N GLY A 25 2.64 -22.23 9.86
CA GLY A 25 3.18 -22.62 11.16
C GLY A 25 2.19 -22.50 12.31
N ILE A 26 1.09 -21.76 12.12
CA ILE A 26 0.04 -21.59 13.13
C ILE A 26 -1.26 -22.24 12.67
N GLY A 27 -1.65 -22.03 11.40
CA GLY A 27 -2.88 -22.54 10.84
C GLY A 27 -3.91 -21.46 10.55
N ILE A 28 -5.17 -21.84 10.53
CA ILE A 28 -6.27 -20.92 10.29
C ILE A 28 -6.67 -20.23 11.59
N ILE A 29 -6.74 -18.90 11.56
CA ILE A 29 -7.21 -18.13 12.71
C ILE A 29 -8.44 -17.30 12.32
N ASP A 30 -9.31 -17.05 13.29
CA ASP A 30 -10.45 -16.15 13.18
C ASP A 30 -10.06 -14.81 13.77
N VAL A 31 -9.78 -13.84 12.91
CA VAL A 31 -9.29 -12.51 13.31
C VAL A 31 -10.32 -11.77 14.16
N LYS A 32 -11.60 -11.88 13.81
CA LYS A 32 -12.67 -11.23 14.58
C LYS A 32 -12.76 -11.77 16.01
N THR A 33 -12.66 -13.08 16.17
CA THR A 33 -12.71 -13.72 17.50
C THR A 33 -11.50 -13.37 18.34
N LEU A 34 -10.29 -13.34 17.71
CA LEU A 34 -9.05 -13.05 18.45
C LEU A 34 -8.87 -11.58 18.79
N TYR A 35 -9.25 -10.66 17.90
CA TYR A 35 -8.93 -9.24 18.02
C TYR A 35 -10.14 -8.32 18.10
N GLY A 36 -11.36 -8.86 18.00
CA GLY A 36 -12.59 -8.11 18.12
C GLY A 36 -13.15 -7.56 16.82
N VAL A 37 -14.37 -7.05 16.88
CA VAL A 37 -15.10 -6.57 15.69
C VAL A 37 -14.45 -5.36 15.02
N GLU A 38 -13.67 -4.58 15.76
CA GLU A 38 -12.98 -3.41 15.22
C GLU A 38 -11.79 -3.76 14.31
N SER A 39 -11.31 -4.99 14.37
CA SER A 39 -10.18 -5.47 13.57
C SER A 39 -10.55 -5.90 12.16
N VAL A 40 -11.84 -6.00 11.85
CA VAL A 40 -12.33 -6.56 10.58
C VAL A 40 -13.35 -5.62 9.94
N ARG A 41 -13.42 -5.71 8.60
CA ARG A 41 -14.45 -5.02 7.81
C ARG A 41 -14.99 -5.96 6.76
N GLU A 42 -16.27 -5.87 6.47
CA GLU A 42 -16.89 -6.66 5.41
C GLU A 42 -16.67 -6.02 4.05
N THR A 43 -16.73 -4.69 3.98
CA THR A 43 -16.53 -3.93 2.76
C THR A 43 -15.64 -2.73 3.05
N GLN A 44 -14.83 -2.34 2.07
CA GLN A 44 -13.96 -1.18 2.18
C GLN A 44 -13.69 -0.60 0.80
N SER A 45 -13.68 0.73 0.68
CA SER A 45 -13.21 1.41 -0.51
C SER A 45 -11.74 1.10 -0.74
N ILE A 46 -11.37 0.86 -2.00
CA ILE A 46 -9.99 0.56 -2.36
C ILE A 46 -9.29 1.85 -2.75
N ASP A 47 -8.25 2.21 -2.01
CA ASP A 47 -7.46 3.42 -2.24
C ASP A 47 -6.06 3.12 -2.75
N LEU A 48 -5.52 1.96 -2.42
CA LEU A 48 -4.15 1.59 -2.71
C LEU A 48 -4.07 0.09 -2.97
N VAL A 49 -3.29 -0.28 -3.97
CA VAL A 49 -2.97 -1.68 -4.27
C VAL A 49 -1.48 -1.90 -4.04
N ILE A 50 -1.15 -2.95 -3.32
CA ILE A 50 0.22 -3.38 -3.12
C ILE A 50 0.37 -4.73 -3.80
N LYS A 51 1.25 -4.79 -4.80
CA LYS A 51 1.63 -6.03 -5.47
C LYS A 51 2.87 -6.58 -4.81
N LEU A 52 2.77 -7.79 -4.32
CA LEU A 52 3.92 -8.49 -3.76
C LEU A 52 4.57 -9.31 -4.86
N GLU A 53 5.87 -9.15 -5.03
CA GLU A 53 6.63 -9.89 -6.05
C GLU A 53 7.93 -10.42 -5.49
N GLU A 54 8.47 -11.46 -6.11
CA GLU A 54 9.78 -11.98 -5.72
C GLU A 54 10.86 -10.96 -6.02
N TRP A 55 11.88 -10.91 -5.16
CA TRP A 55 13.02 -10.05 -5.37
C TRP A 55 13.74 -10.41 -6.68
N ASP A 56 13.89 -9.42 -7.55
CA ASP A 56 14.63 -9.55 -8.80
C ASP A 56 15.80 -8.55 -8.77
N LYS A 57 17.03 -9.08 -8.71
CA LYS A 57 18.25 -8.26 -8.66
C LYS A 57 18.47 -7.43 -9.92
N ASP A 58 17.89 -7.83 -11.06
CA ASP A 58 18.03 -7.13 -12.32
C ASP A 58 16.98 -6.04 -12.52
N LYS A 59 16.00 -5.96 -11.62
CA LYS A 59 14.94 -4.96 -11.64
C LYS A 59 15.30 -3.77 -10.74
N GLU A 60 15.10 -2.58 -11.26
CA GLU A 60 15.21 -1.37 -10.45
C GLU A 60 13.91 -1.13 -9.69
N TYR A 61 14.03 -0.90 -8.39
CA TYR A 61 12.91 -0.55 -7.53
C TYR A 61 12.92 0.94 -7.23
N ASP A 62 11.73 1.55 -7.20
CA ASP A 62 11.58 2.96 -6.90
C ASP A 62 12.03 3.25 -5.46
N ARG A 63 13.03 4.09 -5.32
CA ARG A 63 13.58 4.50 -4.01
C ARG A 63 13.01 5.80 -3.49
N LEU A 64 12.57 6.67 -4.38
CA LEU A 64 12.16 8.02 -4.03
C LEU A 64 10.65 8.19 -3.96
N GLY A 65 9.89 7.35 -4.68
CA GLY A 65 8.44 7.47 -4.74
C GLY A 65 7.95 8.71 -5.48
N LEU A 66 8.76 9.26 -6.39
CA LEU A 66 8.38 10.41 -7.20
C LEU A 66 7.54 10.03 -8.40
N ASN A 67 7.68 8.80 -8.90
CA ASN A 67 6.90 8.26 -10.00
C ASN A 67 5.75 7.43 -9.44
N GLU A 68 4.52 7.76 -9.82
CA GLU A 68 3.36 7.01 -9.40
C GLU A 68 3.06 5.90 -10.42
N GLU A 69 2.83 4.69 -9.89
CA GLU A 69 2.36 3.55 -10.67
C GLU A 69 0.88 3.34 -10.40
N TYR A 70 0.18 2.81 -11.40
CA TYR A 70 -1.25 2.55 -11.31
C TYR A 70 -1.56 1.15 -11.79
N THR A 71 -2.62 0.57 -11.25
CA THR A 71 -3.25 -0.63 -11.78
C THR A 71 -4.71 -0.32 -12.06
N GLU A 72 -5.35 -1.10 -12.91
CA GLU A 72 -6.72 -0.83 -13.33
C GLU A 72 -7.64 -1.99 -12.94
N PHE A 73 -8.78 -1.65 -12.33
CA PHE A 73 -9.88 -2.56 -12.06
C PHE A 73 -11.18 -1.94 -12.54
N LEU A 74 -11.94 -2.68 -13.35
CA LEU A 74 -13.25 -2.26 -13.83
C LEU A 74 -13.24 -0.85 -14.46
N GLY A 75 -12.15 -0.51 -15.17
CA GLY A 75 -11.99 0.78 -15.81
C GLY A 75 -11.47 1.90 -14.92
N ASN A 76 -11.23 1.64 -13.64
CA ASN A 76 -10.71 2.64 -12.70
C ASN A 76 -9.23 2.41 -12.40
N LYS A 77 -8.46 3.49 -12.44
CA LYS A 77 -7.05 3.47 -12.06
C LYS A 77 -6.90 3.62 -10.55
N VAL A 78 -6.09 2.77 -9.96
CA VAL A 78 -5.78 2.80 -8.53
C VAL A 78 -4.27 2.86 -8.36
N THR A 79 -3.80 3.70 -7.45
CA THR A 79 -2.38 3.77 -7.10
C THR A 79 -1.88 2.40 -6.69
N CYS A 80 -0.73 1.99 -7.25
CA CYS A 80 -0.16 0.68 -7.03
C CYS A 80 1.31 0.79 -6.68
N HIS A 81 1.74 -0.01 -5.70
CA HIS A 81 3.15 -0.19 -5.38
C HIS A 81 3.52 -1.66 -5.56
N SER A 82 4.63 -1.91 -6.26
CA SER A 82 5.23 -3.23 -6.37
C SER A 82 6.31 -3.37 -5.30
N ILE A 83 6.11 -4.28 -4.35
CA ILE A 83 7.03 -4.47 -3.24
C ILE A 83 7.69 -5.83 -3.35
N PRO A 84 9.04 -5.88 -3.40
CA PRO A 84 9.74 -7.16 -3.45
C PRO A 84 9.68 -7.87 -2.11
N ILE A 85 9.40 -9.17 -2.15
CA ILE A 85 9.45 -10.04 -0.98
C ILE A 85 10.87 -10.62 -0.89
N ARG A 86 11.47 -10.48 0.26
CA ARG A 86 12.81 -10.97 0.52
C ARG A 86 12.91 -11.47 1.96
N PRO A 87 13.59 -12.60 2.23
CA PRO A 87 13.83 -13.03 3.60
C PRO A 87 14.49 -11.94 4.43
N GLY A 88 14.05 -11.76 5.66
CA GLY A 88 14.56 -10.75 6.58
C GLY A 88 13.90 -9.38 6.52
N ARG A 89 13.01 -9.14 5.56
CA ARG A 89 12.22 -7.91 5.53
C ARG A 89 10.94 -8.07 6.35
N ASN A 90 10.59 -7.06 7.14
CA ASN A 90 9.32 -7.03 7.85
C ASN A 90 8.24 -6.47 6.94
N LEU A 91 7.50 -7.35 6.28
CA LEU A 91 6.48 -6.98 5.32
C LEU A 91 5.34 -6.17 5.96
N ALA A 92 4.96 -6.49 7.19
CA ALA A 92 3.89 -5.78 7.88
C ALA A 92 4.22 -4.30 8.06
N ILE A 93 5.43 -3.98 8.48
CA ILE A 93 5.87 -2.58 8.63
C ILE A 93 5.92 -1.88 7.27
N ILE A 94 6.38 -2.55 6.23
CA ILE A 94 6.48 -1.98 4.88
C ILE A 94 5.08 -1.64 4.36
N VAL A 95 4.13 -2.55 4.48
CA VAL A 95 2.75 -2.35 4.03
C VAL A 95 2.08 -1.22 4.82
N GLU A 96 2.22 -1.20 6.14
CA GLU A 96 1.70 -0.14 6.98
C GLU A 96 2.29 1.22 6.60
N SER A 97 3.60 1.29 6.42
CA SER A 97 4.27 2.53 6.01
C SER A 97 3.79 3.02 4.65
N ALA A 98 3.59 2.11 3.70
CA ALA A 98 3.06 2.45 2.38
C ALA A 98 1.64 3.02 2.48
N ALA A 99 0.79 2.41 3.29
CA ALA A 99 -0.58 2.86 3.51
C ALA A 99 -0.64 4.25 4.16
N VAL A 100 0.14 4.47 5.22
CA VAL A 100 0.20 5.76 5.91
C VAL A 100 0.77 6.85 5.01
N ASN A 101 1.83 6.56 4.27
CA ASN A 101 2.41 7.51 3.33
C ASN A 101 1.43 7.90 2.22
N HIS A 102 0.69 6.93 1.69
CA HIS A 102 -0.35 7.18 0.69
C HIS A 102 -1.43 8.10 1.24
N ARG A 103 -1.86 7.87 2.48
CA ARG A 103 -2.83 8.73 3.15
C ARG A 103 -2.32 10.17 3.27
N GLN A 104 -1.05 10.35 3.63
CA GLN A 104 -0.45 11.68 3.73
C GLN A 104 -0.40 12.38 2.36
N LYS A 105 -0.08 11.65 1.29
CA LYS A 105 -0.10 12.21 -0.07
C LYS A 105 -1.49 12.70 -0.45
N LYS A 106 -2.52 11.97 -0.11
CA LYS A 106 -3.91 12.38 -0.32
C LYS A 106 -4.27 13.66 0.45
N MET A 107 -3.65 13.85 1.62
CA MET A 107 -3.83 15.04 2.44
C MET A 107 -2.94 16.22 2.03
N GLY A 108 -2.18 16.08 0.94
CA GLY A 108 -1.36 17.13 0.37
C GLY A 108 0.12 17.11 0.73
N TYR A 109 0.56 16.18 1.58
CA TYR A 109 1.97 16.05 1.95
C TYR A 109 2.65 14.92 1.18
N ASN A 110 3.74 15.23 0.49
CA ASN A 110 4.57 14.24 -0.19
C ASN A 110 6.01 14.36 0.31
N ALA A 111 6.46 13.35 1.06
CA ALA A 111 7.77 13.34 1.70
C ALA A 111 8.92 13.41 0.68
N ALA A 112 8.79 12.72 -0.47
CA ALA A 112 9.83 12.74 -1.49
C ALA A 112 9.97 14.13 -2.13
N GLN A 113 8.85 14.80 -2.38
CA GLN A 113 8.86 16.17 -2.90
C GLN A 113 9.44 17.16 -1.88
N GLU A 114 9.12 16.98 -0.60
CA GLU A 114 9.65 17.82 0.47
C GLU A 114 11.17 17.66 0.59
N LEU A 115 11.67 16.44 0.52
CA LEU A 115 13.10 16.18 0.52
C LEU A 115 13.79 16.83 -0.68
N TYR A 116 13.20 16.68 -1.88
CA TYR A 116 13.72 17.29 -3.09
C TYR A 116 13.81 18.83 -2.94
N ARG A 117 12.79 19.44 -2.39
CA ARG A 117 12.76 20.88 -2.11
C ARG A 117 13.91 21.30 -1.19
N ARG A 118 14.12 20.56 -0.10
CA ARG A 118 15.20 20.83 0.86
C ARG A 118 16.58 20.70 0.22
N VAL A 119 16.77 19.71 -0.62
CA VAL A 119 18.02 19.52 -1.36
C VAL A 119 18.28 20.69 -2.29
N GLN A 120 17.26 21.13 -3.03
CA GLN A 120 17.39 22.30 -3.92
C GLN A 120 17.72 23.57 -3.16
N GLU A 121 17.10 23.82 -2.02
CA GLU A 121 17.41 24.96 -1.16
C GLU A 121 18.85 24.90 -0.63
N SER A 122 19.30 23.73 -0.20
CA SER A 122 20.66 23.54 0.28
C SER A 122 21.68 23.82 -0.81
N ILE A 123 21.46 23.35 -2.03
CA ILE A 123 22.33 23.63 -3.18
C ILE A 123 22.36 25.12 -3.48
N SER A 124 21.21 25.77 -3.48
CA SER A 124 21.10 27.21 -3.73
C SER A 124 21.86 28.04 -2.69
N ARG A 125 21.78 27.66 -1.41
CA ARG A 125 22.52 28.33 -0.34
C ARG A 125 24.04 28.17 -0.47
N ASN A 126 24.49 27.02 -0.94
CA ASN A 126 25.92 26.73 -1.07
C ASN A 126 26.57 27.34 -2.32
N LYS A 127 25.79 27.92 -3.21
CA LYS A 127 26.29 28.59 -4.43
C LYS A 127 26.71 30.06 -4.23
N LYS A 128 26.63 30.53 -3.04
CA LYS A 128 27.09 31.92 -2.75
C LYS A 128 28.58 32.01 -2.67
#